data_122b5fea08b778fb488677c01cae5007
#
_entry.id   122b5fea08b778fb488677c01cae5007
#
_cell.length_a   1.000
_cell.length_b   1.000
_cell.length_c   1.000
_cell.angle_alpha   90.00
_cell.angle_beta   90.00
_cell.angle_gamma   90.00
#
_symmetry.space_group_name_H-M   'P 1'
#
loop_
_entity.id
_entity.type
_entity.pdbx_description
1 polymer ?
#
loop_
_entity_poly.entity_id
_entity_poly.type
_entity_poly.pdbx_seq_one_letter_code
_entity_poly.pdbx_strand_id
1 'polypeptide(L)'
;MKEMRIGVIGAGVMGGGIAQTLATAGYYTTCCDVSPDALKTAEDQVRTGRYGFERAIERGKISEEDAGAALDRLSFSESLTETATADIVLECVPERLDLKLRVFRDLEAAAGPETILASNSSGFSISALAAMTERPDKVIGWHWASPPVIMPFAEIVVTSETSPDAVQTIQEVARSCGKNPIVVNDAPMSWGYVANRVYFAMIREAQRVVDEGVASSEDVNQLMVDCYNWPVGPFAMIKGATDGWQ
;
A
#
# COMPACT_ATOMS: atom_id res chain seq x y z
N MET A 1 11.41 4.90 -24.71
CA MET A 1 10.35 4.14 -24.02
C MET A 1 9.27 5.13 -23.64
N LYS A 2 7.99 4.79 -23.76
CA LYS A 2 6.89 5.64 -23.24
C LYS A 2 7.11 5.78 -21.73
N GLU A 3 7.11 7.01 -21.23
CA GLU A 3 7.24 7.27 -19.80
C GLU A 3 5.98 6.76 -19.10
N MET A 4 6.13 5.78 -18.21
CA MET A 4 5.01 5.17 -17.48
C MET A 4 4.42 6.18 -16.49
N ARG A 5 3.11 6.32 -16.50
CA ARG A 5 2.33 7.20 -15.63
C ARG A 5 1.54 6.36 -14.63
N ILE A 6 1.57 6.75 -13.36
CA ILE A 6 0.86 6.03 -12.28
C ILE A 6 -0.04 7.00 -11.53
N GLY A 7 -1.32 6.65 -11.45
CA GLY A 7 -2.30 7.33 -10.61
C GLY A 7 -2.40 6.68 -9.25
N VAL A 8 -2.50 7.45 -8.18
CA VAL A 8 -2.78 6.99 -6.81
C VAL A 8 -4.05 7.66 -6.32
N ILE A 9 -5.10 6.90 -6.03
CA ILE A 9 -6.40 7.41 -5.60
C ILE A 9 -6.54 7.30 -4.09
N GLY A 10 -6.62 8.43 -3.41
CA GLY A 10 -6.60 8.58 -1.96
C GLY A 10 -5.27 9.16 -1.49
N ALA A 11 -5.30 10.41 -0.98
CA ALA A 11 -4.12 11.15 -0.50
C ALA A 11 -3.91 11.00 1.02
N GLY A 12 -4.36 9.89 1.61
CA GLY A 12 -4.08 9.53 3.00
C GLY A 12 -2.61 9.16 3.24
N VAL A 13 -2.29 8.72 4.46
CA VAL A 13 -0.93 8.33 4.86
C VAL A 13 -0.29 7.31 3.89
N MET A 14 -1.07 6.33 3.43
CA MET A 14 -0.56 5.34 2.47
C MET A 14 -0.40 5.96 1.09
N GLY A 15 -1.45 6.60 0.53
CA GLY A 15 -1.40 7.10 -0.84
C GLY A 15 -0.34 8.17 -1.07
N GLY A 16 -0.21 9.15 -0.18
CA GLY A 16 0.84 10.16 -0.27
C GLY A 16 2.25 9.57 -0.23
N GLY A 17 2.52 8.64 0.70
CA GLY A 17 3.83 7.98 0.80
C GLY A 17 4.12 7.00 -0.35
N ILE A 18 3.09 6.34 -0.91
CA ILE A 18 3.24 5.50 -2.11
C ILE A 18 3.54 6.39 -3.32
N ALA A 19 2.81 7.50 -3.49
CA ALA A 19 3.06 8.45 -4.58
C ALA A 19 4.48 9.05 -4.52
N GLN A 20 4.96 9.40 -3.32
CA GLN A 20 6.35 9.80 -3.09
C GLN A 20 7.33 8.71 -3.54
N THR A 21 7.09 7.46 -3.15
CA THR A 21 7.98 6.33 -3.48
C THR A 21 8.03 6.05 -4.97
N LEU A 22 6.89 6.09 -5.65
CA LEU A 22 6.78 5.94 -7.10
C LEU A 22 7.52 7.06 -7.86
N ALA A 23 7.33 8.31 -7.45
CA ALA A 23 8.01 9.46 -8.05
C ALA A 23 9.53 9.39 -7.83
N THR A 24 9.98 8.93 -6.65
CA THR A 24 11.40 8.67 -6.36
C THR A 24 11.98 7.58 -7.26
N ALA A 25 11.20 6.54 -7.57
CA ALA A 25 11.60 5.47 -8.50
C ALA A 25 11.59 5.89 -9.98
N GLY A 26 11.20 7.13 -10.31
CA GLY A 26 11.27 7.69 -11.64
C GLY A 26 9.96 7.72 -12.43
N TYR A 27 8.82 7.36 -11.80
CA TYR A 27 7.52 7.36 -12.47
C TYR A 27 6.82 8.72 -12.36
N TYR A 28 6.18 9.18 -13.44
CA TYR A 28 5.26 10.31 -13.39
C TYR A 28 4.02 9.89 -12.60
N THR A 29 3.85 10.49 -11.43
CA THR A 29 2.84 10.06 -10.46
C THR A 29 1.87 11.19 -10.15
N THR A 30 0.58 10.91 -10.22
CA THR A 30 -0.47 11.82 -9.78
C THR A 30 -1.17 11.23 -8.55
N CYS A 31 -1.11 11.94 -7.42
CA CYS A 31 -1.87 11.60 -6.21
C CYS A 31 -3.20 12.35 -6.24
N CYS A 32 -4.31 11.62 -6.19
CA CYS A 32 -5.66 12.16 -6.30
C CYS A 32 -6.46 11.95 -5.02
N ASP A 33 -7.17 12.99 -4.59
CA ASP A 33 -8.17 12.89 -3.52
C ASP A 33 -9.28 13.92 -3.77
N VAL A 34 -10.48 13.61 -3.32
CA VAL A 34 -11.63 14.54 -3.38
C VAL A 34 -11.54 15.67 -2.36
N SER A 35 -10.63 15.58 -1.39
CA SER A 35 -10.40 16.56 -0.34
C SER A 35 -9.13 17.40 -0.63
N PRO A 36 -9.26 18.70 -0.91
CA PRO A 36 -8.12 19.60 -1.06
C PRO A 36 -7.21 19.60 0.18
N ASP A 37 -7.79 19.49 1.39
CA ASP A 37 -7.04 19.45 2.64
C ASP A 37 -6.20 18.16 2.76
N ALA A 38 -6.73 17.01 2.28
CA ALA A 38 -5.97 15.76 2.24
C ALA A 38 -4.80 15.87 1.25
N LEU A 39 -5.02 16.46 0.08
CA LEU A 39 -3.97 16.70 -0.92
C LEU A 39 -2.87 17.60 -0.38
N LYS A 40 -3.25 18.72 0.25
CA LYS A 40 -2.29 19.63 0.87
C LYS A 40 -1.50 18.92 1.98
N THR A 41 -2.18 18.18 2.84
CA THR A 41 -1.51 17.41 3.91
C THR A 41 -0.53 16.40 3.33
N ALA A 42 -0.90 15.68 2.27
CA ALA A 42 -0.02 14.72 1.60
C ALA A 42 1.20 15.43 0.98
N GLU A 43 1.01 16.57 0.31
CA GLU A 43 2.12 17.36 -0.23
C GLU A 43 3.08 17.83 0.88
N ASP A 44 2.56 18.37 1.98
CA ASP A 44 3.36 18.80 3.13
C ASP A 44 4.14 17.63 3.73
N GLN A 45 3.50 16.44 3.88
CA GLN A 45 4.17 15.24 4.38
C GLN A 45 5.27 14.74 3.44
N VAL A 46 5.08 14.80 2.12
CA VAL A 46 6.09 14.44 1.12
C VAL A 46 7.29 15.39 1.18
N ARG A 47 7.07 16.69 1.40
CA ARG A 47 8.14 17.69 1.48
C ARG A 47 8.86 17.65 2.83
N THR A 48 8.13 17.81 3.92
CA THR A 48 8.67 18.13 5.26
C THR A 48 8.34 17.11 6.34
N GLY A 49 7.49 16.11 6.04
CA GLY A 49 7.07 15.11 6.99
C GLY A 49 8.21 14.21 7.51
N ARG A 50 7.90 13.33 8.45
CA ARG A 50 8.88 12.41 9.08
C ARG A 50 9.71 11.62 8.05
N TYR A 51 9.09 11.24 6.93
CA TYR A 51 9.71 10.50 5.82
C TYR A 51 9.79 11.34 4.54
N GLY A 52 9.59 12.66 4.65
CA GLY A 52 9.63 13.60 3.55
C GLY A 52 11.04 13.87 3.04
N PHE A 53 11.12 14.50 1.89
CA PHE A 53 12.37 14.73 1.18
C PHE A 53 13.37 15.58 1.97
N GLU A 54 12.95 16.65 2.66
CA GLU A 54 13.87 17.46 3.46
C GLU A 54 14.62 16.62 4.49
N ARG A 55 13.90 15.79 5.25
CA ARG A 55 14.51 14.92 6.25
C ARG A 55 15.32 13.77 5.64
N ALA A 56 14.95 13.31 4.44
CA ALA A 56 15.72 12.32 3.72
C ALA A 56 17.07 12.87 3.24
N ILE A 57 17.09 14.13 2.76
CA ILE A 57 18.30 14.88 2.39
C ILE A 57 19.19 15.09 3.62
N GLU A 58 18.64 15.63 4.72
CA GLU A 58 19.38 15.84 5.98
C GLU A 58 20.06 14.56 6.49
N ARG A 59 19.45 13.39 6.27
CA ARG A 59 19.97 12.08 6.68
C ARG A 59 20.87 11.42 5.63
N GLY A 60 21.13 12.08 4.50
CA GLY A 60 21.95 11.55 3.40
C GLY A 60 21.34 10.32 2.70
N LYS A 61 19.99 10.19 2.71
CA LYS A 61 19.28 9.07 2.08
C LYS A 61 18.94 9.32 0.61
N ILE A 62 18.91 10.59 0.21
CA ILE A 62 18.66 11.05 -1.16
C ILE A 62 19.44 12.35 -1.38
N SER A 63 19.91 12.62 -2.58
CA SER A 63 20.50 13.90 -2.93
C SER A 63 19.42 14.99 -3.13
N GLU A 64 19.80 16.27 -3.04
CA GLU A 64 18.88 17.39 -3.37
C GLU A 64 18.41 17.32 -4.84
N GLU A 65 19.31 16.93 -5.75
CA GLU A 65 19.01 16.76 -7.18
C GLU A 65 17.97 15.65 -7.39
N ASP A 66 18.16 14.47 -6.80
CA ASP A 66 17.21 13.36 -6.94
C ASP A 66 15.85 13.66 -6.30
N ALA A 67 15.86 14.35 -5.15
CA ALA A 67 14.63 14.78 -4.48
C ALA A 67 13.87 15.82 -5.32
N GLY A 68 14.57 16.78 -5.92
CA GLY A 68 14.02 17.75 -6.85
C GLY A 68 13.39 17.07 -8.08
N ALA A 69 14.15 16.16 -8.69
CA ALA A 69 13.66 15.37 -9.82
C ALA A 69 12.45 14.48 -9.47
N ALA A 70 12.36 13.96 -8.26
CA ALA A 70 11.18 13.22 -7.80
C ALA A 70 9.97 14.15 -7.62
N LEU A 71 10.16 15.34 -7.07
CA LEU A 71 9.10 16.34 -6.93
C LEU A 71 8.57 16.84 -8.28
N ASP A 72 9.43 16.98 -9.27
CA ASP A 72 9.03 17.37 -10.65
C ASP A 72 8.15 16.30 -11.33
N ARG A 73 8.25 15.03 -10.91
CA ARG A 73 7.42 13.92 -11.38
C ARG A 73 6.15 13.70 -10.57
N LEU A 74 5.98 14.37 -9.44
CA LEU A 74 4.84 14.21 -8.54
C LEU A 74 3.86 15.36 -8.69
N SER A 75 2.60 15.04 -8.93
CA SER A 75 1.50 16.02 -8.98
C SER A 75 0.34 15.59 -8.06
N PHE A 76 -0.48 16.58 -7.70
CA PHE A 76 -1.67 16.38 -6.88
C PHE A 76 -2.90 16.90 -7.65
N SER A 77 -4.01 16.15 -7.63
CA SER A 77 -5.23 16.47 -8.39
C SER A 77 -6.49 16.10 -7.61
N GLU A 78 -7.56 16.87 -7.79
CA GLU A 78 -8.90 16.52 -7.32
C GLU A 78 -9.67 15.66 -8.35
N SER A 79 -9.13 15.49 -9.55
CA SER A 79 -9.80 14.83 -10.67
C SER A 79 -9.44 13.34 -10.76
N LEU A 80 -10.37 12.47 -10.31
CA LEU A 80 -10.26 11.03 -10.52
C LEU A 80 -10.19 10.68 -12.00
N THR A 81 -11.01 11.32 -12.82
CA THR A 81 -11.08 11.03 -14.27
C THR A 81 -9.76 11.31 -14.98
N GLU A 82 -9.08 12.42 -14.66
CA GLU A 82 -7.77 12.72 -15.21
C GLU A 82 -6.72 11.72 -14.71
N THR A 83 -6.74 11.41 -13.42
CA THR A 83 -5.80 10.46 -12.79
C THR A 83 -5.97 9.05 -13.34
N ALA A 84 -7.21 8.65 -13.67
CA ALA A 84 -7.53 7.34 -14.24
C ALA A 84 -6.96 7.12 -15.66
N THR A 85 -6.48 8.16 -16.35
CA THR A 85 -5.85 8.02 -17.67
C THR A 85 -4.41 7.47 -17.60
N ALA A 86 -3.89 7.17 -16.43
CA ALA A 86 -2.55 6.62 -16.22
C ALA A 86 -2.45 5.16 -16.71
N ASP A 87 -1.22 4.67 -16.90
CA ASP A 87 -0.96 3.28 -17.30
C ASP A 87 -1.29 2.28 -16.15
N ILE A 88 -1.10 2.73 -14.91
CA ILE A 88 -1.48 2.01 -13.68
C ILE A 88 -2.24 2.97 -12.77
N VAL A 89 -3.32 2.52 -12.16
CA VAL A 89 -4.02 3.27 -11.11
C VAL A 89 -4.09 2.42 -9.86
N LEU A 90 -3.52 2.93 -8.75
CA LEU A 90 -3.51 2.27 -7.45
C LEU A 90 -4.51 2.95 -6.51
N GLU A 91 -5.55 2.23 -6.13
CA GLU A 91 -6.56 2.67 -5.18
C GLU A 91 -6.02 2.54 -3.74
N CYS A 92 -6.04 3.65 -2.99
CA CYS A 92 -5.59 3.79 -1.61
C CYS A 92 -6.64 4.48 -0.71
N VAL A 93 -7.93 4.42 -1.09
CA VAL A 93 -9.01 5.01 -0.29
C VAL A 93 -9.22 4.22 1.02
N PRO A 94 -9.94 4.80 2.03
CA PRO A 94 -10.18 4.10 3.30
C PRO A 94 -10.71 2.68 3.14
N GLU A 95 -10.32 1.79 4.07
CA GLU A 95 -10.60 0.35 4.04
C GLU A 95 -12.10 0.06 4.31
N ARG A 96 -12.94 0.43 3.34
CA ARG A 96 -14.38 0.24 3.33
C ARG A 96 -14.78 -0.35 1.98
N LEU A 97 -15.33 -1.56 2.00
CA LEU A 97 -15.66 -2.31 0.78
C LEU A 97 -16.62 -1.53 -0.13
N ASP A 98 -17.67 -0.94 0.44
CA ASP A 98 -18.66 -0.14 -0.30
C ASP A 98 -18.04 1.04 -1.05
N LEU A 99 -17.04 1.68 -0.43
CA LEU A 99 -16.29 2.78 -1.05
C LEU A 99 -15.39 2.27 -2.18
N LYS A 100 -14.62 1.21 -1.92
CA LYS A 100 -13.71 0.62 -2.93
C LYS A 100 -14.47 0.13 -4.16
N LEU A 101 -15.63 -0.52 -3.98
CA LEU A 101 -16.48 -0.95 -5.09
C LEU A 101 -16.98 0.23 -5.94
N ARG A 102 -17.34 1.37 -5.31
CA ARG A 102 -17.71 2.59 -6.04
C ARG A 102 -16.51 3.16 -6.81
N VAL A 103 -15.36 3.28 -6.16
CA VAL A 103 -14.15 3.79 -6.80
C VAL A 103 -13.75 2.92 -8.00
N PHE A 104 -13.79 1.59 -7.88
CA PHE A 104 -13.49 0.70 -9.01
C PHE A 104 -14.46 0.86 -10.18
N ARG A 105 -15.75 1.09 -9.91
CA ARG A 105 -16.73 1.41 -10.96
C ARG A 105 -16.44 2.75 -11.65
N ASP A 106 -16.07 3.77 -10.86
CA ASP A 106 -15.74 5.09 -11.40
C ASP A 106 -14.43 5.04 -12.20
N LEU A 107 -13.45 4.25 -11.76
CA LEU A 107 -12.22 3.99 -12.49
C LEU A 107 -12.46 3.22 -13.79
N GLU A 108 -13.34 2.21 -13.77
CA GLU A 108 -13.71 1.48 -14.99
C GLU A 108 -14.28 2.41 -16.08
N ALA A 109 -15.11 3.36 -15.67
CA ALA A 109 -15.71 4.32 -16.60
C ALA A 109 -14.70 5.33 -17.18
N ALA A 110 -13.59 5.60 -16.50
CA ALA A 110 -12.64 6.67 -16.85
C ALA A 110 -11.30 6.17 -17.40
N ALA A 111 -10.87 4.97 -17.02
CA ALA A 111 -9.58 4.40 -17.39
C ALA A 111 -9.52 3.92 -18.84
N GLY A 112 -8.33 4.02 -19.44
CA GLY A 112 -8.08 3.42 -20.75
C GLY A 112 -8.17 1.89 -20.72
N PRO A 113 -8.38 1.23 -21.89
CA PRO A 113 -8.58 -0.23 -21.95
C PRO A 113 -7.38 -1.04 -21.45
N GLU A 114 -6.17 -0.49 -21.55
CA GLU A 114 -4.93 -1.16 -21.11
C GLU A 114 -4.50 -0.78 -19.70
N THR A 115 -5.22 0.13 -19.02
CA THR A 115 -4.88 0.57 -17.66
C THR A 115 -5.01 -0.59 -16.67
N ILE A 116 -3.96 -0.84 -15.89
CA ILE A 116 -4.01 -1.78 -14.77
C ILE A 116 -4.65 -1.07 -13.57
N LEU A 117 -5.71 -1.66 -13.02
CA LEU A 117 -6.38 -1.19 -11.81
C LEU A 117 -5.92 -2.00 -10.61
N ALA A 118 -5.15 -1.38 -9.74
CA ALA A 118 -4.62 -2.02 -8.54
C ALA A 118 -5.33 -1.51 -7.27
N SER A 119 -5.40 -2.35 -6.24
CA SER A 119 -5.89 -1.94 -4.92
C SER A 119 -4.83 -2.16 -3.85
N ASN A 120 -4.67 -1.16 -2.98
CA ASN A 120 -3.87 -1.26 -1.75
C ASN A 120 -4.67 -1.83 -0.56
N SER A 121 -5.81 -2.46 -0.80
CA SER A 121 -6.59 -3.10 0.25
C SER A 121 -5.72 -4.05 1.07
N SER A 122 -5.94 -4.05 2.38
CA SER A 122 -5.24 -4.92 3.33
C SER A 122 -5.88 -6.31 3.48
N GLY A 123 -7.07 -6.51 2.89
CA GLY A 123 -7.77 -7.78 3.09
C GLY A 123 -9.09 -8.00 2.38
N PHE A 124 -9.63 -7.01 1.68
CA PHE A 124 -10.83 -7.25 0.86
C PHE A 124 -10.47 -8.04 -0.39
N SER A 125 -11.40 -8.88 -0.83
CA SER A 125 -11.24 -9.71 -2.02
C SER A 125 -11.00 -8.86 -3.27
N ILE A 126 -9.92 -9.15 -3.97
CA ILE A 126 -9.61 -8.54 -5.27
C ILE A 126 -10.60 -9.00 -6.33
N SER A 127 -11.09 -10.24 -6.25
CA SER A 127 -12.15 -10.75 -7.13
C SER A 127 -13.44 -9.94 -6.99
N ALA A 128 -13.78 -9.44 -5.79
CA ALA A 128 -14.94 -8.57 -5.60
C ALA A 128 -14.75 -7.20 -6.24
N LEU A 129 -13.54 -6.66 -6.25
CA LEU A 129 -13.22 -5.42 -6.95
C LEU A 129 -13.21 -5.62 -8.47
N ALA A 130 -12.64 -6.73 -8.95
CA ALA A 130 -12.63 -7.10 -10.36
C ALA A 130 -14.04 -7.23 -10.94
N ALA A 131 -14.98 -7.74 -10.16
CA ALA A 131 -16.38 -7.85 -10.57
C ALA A 131 -17.09 -6.50 -10.80
N MET A 132 -16.48 -5.37 -10.44
CA MET A 132 -16.96 -4.01 -10.74
C MET A 132 -16.48 -3.50 -12.09
N THR A 133 -15.68 -4.28 -12.83
CA THR A 133 -15.04 -3.89 -14.09
C THR A 133 -15.35 -4.89 -15.20
N GLU A 134 -15.20 -4.46 -16.45
CA GLU A 134 -15.25 -5.34 -17.63
C GLU A 134 -13.86 -5.85 -18.06
N ARG A 135 -12.82 -5.57 -17.21
CA ARG A 135 -11.41 -5.95 -17.41
C ARG A 135 -10.81 -6.69 -16.21
N PRO A 136 -11.40 -7.82 -15.76
CA PRO A 136 -10.93 -8.53 -14.57
C PRO A 136 -9.47 -9.01 -14.70
N ASP A 137 -8.98 -9.19 -15.92
CA ASP A 137 -7.59 -9.52 -16.24
C ASP A 137 -6.58 -8.39 -15.95
N LYS A 138 -7.04 -7.15 -15.85
CA LYS A 138 -6.27 -5.96 -15.50
C LYS A 138 -6.44 -5.54 -14.03
N VAL A 139 -7.20 -6.29 -13.23
CA VAL A 139 -7.41 -5.99 -11.80
C VAL A 139 -6.48 -6.83 -10.94
N ILE A 140 -5.80 -6.17 -9.98
CA ILE A 140 -4.78 -6.79 -9.14
C ILE A 140 -4.71 -6.16 -7.76
N GLY A 141 -4.38 -6.91 -6.72
CA GLY A 141 -4.02 -6.34 -5.43
C GLY A 141 -2.54 -5.95 -5.43
N TRP A 142 -2.25 -4.76 -4.90
CA TRP A 142 -0.88 -4.31 -4.67
C TRP A 142 -0.78 -3.69 -3.28
N HIS A 143 -0.72 -4.60 -2.30
CA HIS A 143 -0.76 -4.27 -0.89
C HIS A 143 0.63 -3.88 -0.37
N TRP A 144 0.73 -2.67 0.15
CA TRP A 144 1.93 -2.09 0.76
C TRP A 144 1.81 -2.05 2.29
N ALA A 145 2.95 -2.06 2.99
CA ALA A 145 2.98 -1.84 4.44
C ALA A 145 3.31 -0.39 4.80
N SER A 146 2.83 0.05 5.96
CA SER A 146 3.15 1.37 6.53
C SER A 146 4.44 1.32 7.35
N PRO A 147 5.34 2.32 7.23
CA PRO A 147 5.31 3.44 6.29
C PRO A 147 5.82 3.01 4.89
N PRO A 148 5.10 3.37 3.81
CA PRO A 148 5.41 2.86 2.46
C PRO A 148 6.78 3.28 1.94
N VAL A 149 7.30 4.40 2.39
CA VAL A 149 8.64 4.90 2.01
C VAL A 149 9.76 3.98 2.53
N ILE A 150 9.54 3.29 3.65
CA ILE A 150 10.58 2.50 4.36
C ILE A 150 10.40 1.00 4.14
N MET A 151 9.17 0.50 4.25
CA MET A 151 8.91 -0.94 4.28
C MET A 151 9.16 -1.59 2.91
N PRO A 152 9.99 -2.65 2.83
CA PRO A 152 10.26 -3.35 1.56
C PRO A 152 9.13 -4.29 1.14
N PHE A 153 8.03 -4.29 1.86
CA PHE A 153 6.91 -5.21 1.70
C PHE A 153 6.04 -4.86 0.50
N ALA A 154 5.67 -5.88 -0.29
CA ALA A 154 4.61 -5.82 -1.29
C ALA A 154 3.99 -7.21 -1.50
N GLU A 155 2.71 -7.39 -1.15
CA GLU A 155 1.92 -8.54 -1.58
C GLU A 155 1.22 -8.19 -2.90
N ILE A 156 1.45 -9.01 -3.92
CA ILE A 156 0.78 -8.89 -5.22
C ILE A 156 -0.32 -9.94 -5.25
N VAL A 157 -1.57 -9.50 -5.08
CA VAL A 157 -2.70 -10.41 -4.92
C VAL A 157 -3.39 -10.63 -6.26
N VAL A 158 -3.42 -11.89 -6.71
CA VAL A 158 -3.96 -12.26 -8.01
C VAL A 158 -5.26 -13.05 -7.86
N THR A 159 -6.17 -12.83 -8.81
CA THR A 159 -7.36 -13.68 -9.00
C THR A 159 -7.09 -14.75 -10.03
N SER A 160 -8.07 -15.62 -10.30
CA SER A 160 -7.99 -16.59 -11.41
C SER A 160 -8.01 -15.91 -12.79
N GLU A 161 -8.40 -14.64 -12.87
CA GLU A 161 -8.56 -13.88 -14.12
C GLU A 161 -7.40 -12.91 -14.37
N THR A 162 -6.65 -12.52 -13.31
CA THR A 162 -5.54 -11.56 -13.43
C THR A 162 -4.50 -12.04 -14.44
N SER A 163 -4.19 -11.23 -15.44
CA SER A 163 -3.27 -11.60 -16.51
C SER A 163 -1.81 -11.68 -16.04
N PRO A 164 -0.99 -12.57 -16.61
CA PRO A 164 0.45 -12.62 -16.32
C PRO A 164 1.17 -11.30 -16.58
N ASP A 165 0.75 -10.56 -17.62
CA ASP A 165 1.35 -9.28 -17.99
C ASP A 165 1.10 -8.21 -16.92
N ALA A 166 -0.10 -8.16 -16.35
CA ALA A 166 -0.41 -7.27 -15.24
C ALA A 166 0.43 -7.62 -14.00
N VAL A 167 0.57 -8.92 -13.69
CA VAL A 167 1.41 -9.39 -12.58
C VAL A 167 2.87 -8.99 -12.80
N GLN A 168 3.42 -9.25 -13.97
CA GLN A 168 4.80 -8.90 -14.29
C GLN A 168 5.04 -7.39 -14.19
N THR A 169 4.15 -6.59 -14.76
CA THR A 169 4.25 -5.12 -14.73
C THR A 169 4.27 -4.59 -13.30
N ILE A 170 3.35 -5.03 -12.44
CA ILE A 170 3.30 -4.57 -11.05
C ILE A 170 4.53 -5.06 -10.27
N GLN A 171 5.01 -6.28 -10.50
CA GLN A 171 6.23 -6.78 -9.86
C GLN A 171 7.47 -5.96 -10.27
N GLU A 172 7.59 -5.58 -11.54
CA GLU A 172 8.71 -4.76 -12.04
C GLU A 172 8.69 -3.37 -11.41
N VAL A 173 7.53 -2.71 -11.37
CA VAL A 173 7.36 -1.40 -10.72
C VAL A 173 7.62 -1.51 -9.21
N ALA A 174 7.15 -2.55 -8.54
CA ALA A 174 7.41 -2.75 -7.12
C ALA A 174 8.91 -2.91 -6.83
N ARG A 175 9.64 -3.70 -7.64
CA ARG A 175 11.10 -3.86 -7.48
C ARG A 175 11.86 -2.55 -7.70
N SER A 176 11.48 -1.75 -8.70
CA SER A 176 12.10 -0.45 -8.94
C SER A 176 11.86 0.54 -7.79
N CYS A 177 10.77 0.37 -7.04
CA CYS A 177 10.47 1.08 -5.80
C CYS A 177 11.21 0.51 -4.56
N GLY A 178 12.15 -0.43 -4.73
CA GLY A 178 12.86 -1.07 -3.63
C GLY A 178 12.00 -2.03 -2.80
N LYS A 179 10.91 -2.57 -3.39
CA LYS A 179 10.03 -3.53 -2.71
C LYS A 179 10.40 -4.97 -3.10
N ASN A 180 10.01 -5.90 -2.23
CA ASN A 180 10.12 -7.33 -2.45
C ASN A 180 8.73 -7.89 -2.80
N PRO A 181 8.32 -7.91 -4.08
CA PRO A 181 6.99 -8.34 -4.46
C PRO A 181 6.86 -9.86 -4.36
N ILE A 182 5.88 -10.30 -3.56
CA ILE A 182 5.49 -11.71 -3.44
C ILE A 182 4.08 -11.86 -4.01
N VAL A 183 3.93 -12.76 -4.99
CA VAL A 183 2.62 -13.07 -5.58
C VAL A 183 1.89 -14.05 -4.67
N VAL A 184 0.64 -13.71 -4.35
CA VAL A 184 -0.25 -14.52 -3.52
C VAL A 184 -1.64 -14.58 -4.17
N ASN A 185 -2.37 -15.66 -3.95
CA ASN A 185 -3.71 -15.80 -4.47
C ASN A 185 -4.72 -15.05 -3.59
N ASP A 186 -5.73 -14.46 -4.24
CA ASP A 186 -6.90 -13.91 -3.54
C ASP A 186 -7.61 -14.99 -2.71
N ALA A 187 -8.15 -14.59 -1.58
CA ALA A 187 -8.90 -15.46 -0.69
C ALA A 187 -10.28 -14.85 -0.39
N PRO A 188 -11.26 -14.92 -1.31
CA PRO A 188 -12.53 -14.16 -1.26
C PRO A 188 -13.35 -14.36 0.01
N MET A 189 -13.20 -15.51 0.68
CA MET A 189 -13.95 -15.87 1.90
C MET A 189 -13.22 -15.48 3.20
N SER A 190 -12.08 -14.81 3.11
CA SER A 190 -11.27 -14.43 4.26
C SER A 190 -10.87 -12.96 4.19
N TRP A 191 -10.87 -12.27 5.32
CA TRP A 191 -10.25 -10.96 5.39
C TRP A 191 -8.73 -11.10 5.62
N GLY A 192 -7.96 -10.31 4.91
CA GLY A 192 -6.49 -10.33 4.96
C GLY A 192 -5.87 -11.33 3.97
N TYR A 193 -4.70 -10.97 3.47
CA TYR A 193 -3.89 -11.84 2.63
C TYR A 193 -2.95 -12.69 3.51
N VAL A 194 -1.71 -12.92 3.14
CA VAL A 194 -0.83 -13.79 3.92
C VAL A 194 -0.34 -13.10 5.19
N ALA A 195 0.26 -11.91 5.08
CA ALA A 195 0.90 -11.24 6.22
C ALA A 195 -0.10 -10.95 7.34
N ASN A 196 -1.23 -10.30 7.01
CA ASN A 196 -2.25 -9.96 8.00
C ASN A 196 -2.92 -11.19 8.61
N ARG A 197 -3.19 -12.23 7.82
CA ARG A 197 -3.80 -13.47 8.34
C ARG A 197 -2.91 -14.16 9.36
N VAL A 198 -1.61 -14.29 9.06
CA VAL A 198 -0.64 -14.90 10.00
C VAL A 198 -0.48 -14.03 11.23
N TYR A 199 -0.30 -12.71 11.04
CA TYR A 199 -0.15 -11.77 12.15
C TYR A 199 -1.35 -11.80 13.11
N PHE A 200 -2.57 -11.67 12.60
CA PHE A 200 -3.75 -11.70 13.47
C PHE A 200 -4.06 -13.07 14.05
N ALA A 201 -3.66 -14.17 13.40
CA ALA A 201 -3.77 -15.50 14.00
C ALA A 201 -2.84 -15.61 15.23
N MET A 202 -1.60 -15.15 15.11
CA MET A 202 -0.65 -15.09 16.22
C MET A 202 -1.18 -14.24 17.38
N ILE A 203 -1.68 -13.04 17.08
CA ILE A 203 -2.22 -12.12 18.10
C ILE A 203 -3.43 -12.75 18.81
N ARG A 204 -4.35 -13.36 18.08
CA ARG A 204 -5.51 -14.03 18.69
C ARG A 204 -5.10 -15.17 19.59
N GLU A 205 -4.10 -15.97 19.20
CA GLU A 205 -3.62 -17.07 20.04
C GLU A 205 -2.88 -16.55 21.29
N ALA A 206 -2.05 -15.51 21.14
CA ALA A 206 -1.41 -14.86 22.29
C ALA A 206 -2.44 -14.33 23.30
N GLN A 207 -3.50 -13.66 22.81
CA GLN A 207 -4.60 -13.19 23.66
C GLN A 207 -5.32 -14.35 24.36
N ARG A 208 -5.56 -15.45 23.64
CA ARG A 208 -6.21 -16.63 24.21
C ARG A 208 -5.42 -17.25 25.36
N VAL A 209 -4.09 -17.34 25.24
CA VAL A 209 -3.20 -17.81 26.34
C VAL A 209 -3.38 -16.96 27.60
N VAL A 210 -3.53 -15.63 27.44
CA VAL A 210 -3.79 -14.73 28.58
C VAL A 210 -5.19 -14.90 29.13
N ASP A 211 -6.21 -14.99 28.27
CA ASP A 211 -7.61 -15.16 28.68
C ASP A 211 -7.85 -16.49 29.42
N GLU A 212 -7.13 -17.55 29.07
CA GLU A 212 -7.12 -18.85 29.75
C GLU A 212 -6.35 -18.84 31.08
N GLY A 213 -5.69 -17.75 31.45
CA GLY A 213 -4.91 -17.59 32.67
C GLY A 213 -3.62 -18.42 32.70
N VAL A 214 -3.10 -18.80 31.52
CA VAL A 214 -1.86 -19.59 31.39
C VAL A 214 -0.63 -18.73 31.67
N ALA A 215 -0.62 -17.49 31.20
CA ALA A 215 0.47 -16.53 31.40
C ALA A 215 -0.06 -15.09 31.33
N SER A 216 0.72 -14.11 31.86
CA SER A 216 0.45 -12.70 31.64
C SER A 216 0.87 -12.25 30.23
N SER A 217 0.41 -11.08 29.77
CA SER A 217 0.84 -10.49 28.49
C SER A 217 2.34 -10.20 28.45
N GLU A 218 2.90 -9.81 29.59
CA GLU A 218 4.33 -9.58 29.78
C GLU A 218 5.13 -10.88 29.64
N ASP A 219 4.66 -11.96 30.29
CA ASP A 219 5.30 -13.27 30.22
C ASP A 219 5.25 -13.85 28.79
N VAL A 220 4.08 -13.72 28.12
CA VAL A 220 3.97 -14.12 26.70
C VAL A 220 4.98 -13.36 25.83
N ASN A 221 5.09 -12.04 26.00
CA ASN A 221 6.08 -11.26 25.26
C ASN A 221 7.50 -11.76 25.51
N GLN A 222 7.87 -11.96 26.79
CA GLN A 222 9.22 -12.38 27.18
C GLN A 222 9.54 -13.78 26.63
N LEU A 223 8.61 -14.73 26.76
CA LEU A 223 8.80 -16.11 26.28
C LEU A 223 8.99 -16.16 24.74
N MET A 224 8.25 -15.36 23.98
CA MET A 224 8.38 -15.31 22.53
C MET A 224 9.71 -14.69 22.08
N VAL A 225 10.19 -13.68 22.82
CA VAL A 225 11.52 -13.10 22.60
C VAL A 225 12.61 -14.12 22.92
N ASP A 226 12.56 -14.75 24.08
CA ASP A 226 13.63 -15.65 24.55
C ASP A 226 13.66 -16.96 23.74
N CYS A 227 12.50 -17.52 23.38
CA CYS A 227 12.42 -18.79 22.68
C CYS A 227 12.77 -18.69 21.19
N TYR A 228 12.29 -17.62 20.52
CA TYR A 228 12.38 -17.48 19.05
C TYR A 228 13.30 -16.34 18.59
N ASN A 229 13.95 -15.66 19.53
CA ASN A 229 14.80 -14.50 19.26
C ASN A 229 14.08 -13.40 18.46
N TRP A 230 12.81 -13.17 18.75
CA TRP A 230 12.05 -12.10 18.15
C TRP A 230 12.51 -10.74 18.69
N PRO A 231 12.47 -9.66 17.87
CA PRO A 231 12.85 -8.33 18.34
C PRO A 231 11.91 -7.79 19.44
N VAL A 232 10.64 -8.21 19.41
CA VAL A 232 9.60 -7.85 20.39
C VAL A 232 8.56 -8.96 20.43
N GLY A 233 7.83 -9.08 21.53
CA GLY A 233 6.74 -10.05 21.67
C GLY A 233 5.41 -9.57 21.05
N PRO A 234 4.40 -10.46 20.94
CA PRO A 234 3.14 -10.22 20.25
C PRO A 234 2.39 -8.96 20.71
N PHE A 235 2.25 -8.73 22.00
CA PHE A 235 1.53 -7.56 22.52
C PHE A 235 2.31 -6.25 22.33
N ALA A 236 3.64 -6.29 22.36
CA ALA A 236 4.48 -5.14 22.02
C ALA A 236 4.39 -4.78 20.53
N MET A 237 4.20 -5.77 19.64
CA MET A 237 3.94 -5.53 18.22
C MET A 237 2.63 -4.77 18.00
N ILE A 238 1.56 -5.10 18.72
CA ILE A 238 0.28 -4.37 18.64
C ILE A 238 0.49 -2.90 19.05
N LYS A 239 1.15 -2.68 20.17
CA LYS A 239 1.43 -1.31 20.66
C LYS A 239 2.25 -0.51 19.64
N GLY A 240 3.28 -1.10 19.08
CA GLY A 240 4.08 -0.45 18.03
C GLY A 240 3.28 -0.13 16.77
N ALA A 241 2.31 -0.99 16.39
CA ALA A 241 1.45 -0.75 15.24
C ALA A 241 0.41 0.37 15.48
N THR A 242 -0.06 0.56 16.73
CA THR A 242 -1.05 1.60 17.09
C THR A 242 -0.41 2.94 17.44
N ASP A 243 0.67 2.92 18.22
CA ASP A 243 1.31 4.13 18.79
C ASP A 243 2.50 4.60 17.94
N GLY A 244 2.90 3.83 16.93
CA GLY A 244 4.11 4.03 16.13
C GLY A 244 5.37 3.53 16.85
N TRP A 245 6.32 3.01 16.09
CA TRP A 245 7.64 2.67 16.60
C TRP A 245 8.41 3.96 16.88
N GLN A 246 8.74 4.21 18.14
CA GLN A 246 9.54 5.36 18.57
C GLN A 246 11.01 5.18 18.24
#